data_38f7a0395c096526dd7543aa67bf82c8
#
_entry.id   38f7a0395c096526dd7543aa67bf82c8
#
_cell.length_a   1.000
_cell.length_b   1.000
_cell.length_c   1.000
_cell.angle_alpha   90.00
_cell.angle_beta   90.00
_cell.angle_gamma   90.00
#
_symmetry.space_group_name_H-M   'P 1'
#
loop_
_entity.id
_entity.type
_entity.pdbx_description
1 polymer ?
#
loop_
_entity_poly.entity_id
_entity_poly.type
_entity_poly.pdbx_seq_one_letter_code
_entity_poly.pdbx_strand_id
1 'polypeptide(L)'
;MERKITVKGTGKVSSRPDLIVIHMDLVSKAPRYEDTMTEAASAVSHLQKAITRAGFDKTDLKTSDFSIDTEYESYRDRDENYRSRFVGYVCKQKTKLEFALDTSKLSDVIEQISQSRANPTLSIRFTMKDPNAIEDQLLVSAAENAKKRAELLAKGAGAELGDLLQIDYTWGEIHLFSPTNVLYSQDVVYSESRMPELEPDDIDVSDSATFVWSLK
;
A
#
# COMPACT_ATOMS: atom_id res chain seq x y z
N MET A 1 21.95 25.08 -37.87
CA MET A 1 21.72 24.40 -36.59
C MET A 1 20.33 24.80 -36.13
N GLU A 2 19.45 23.86 -35.88
CA GLU A 2 18.14 24.13 -35.31
C GLU A 2 18.32 24.52 -33.83
N ARG A 3 17.85 25.70 -33.43
CA ARG A 3 17.91 26.12 -32.04
C ARG A 3 16.80 25.45 -31.27
N LYS A 4 17.13 24.77 -30.18
CA LYS A 4 16.15 24.04 -29.34
C LYS A 4 16.40 24.25 -27.87
N ILE A 5 15.35 24.10 -27.08
CA ILE A 5 15.38 24.12 -25.63
C ILE A 5 14.83 22.78 -25.09
N THR A 6 15.51 22.23 -24.11
CA THR A 6 15.08 21.02 -23.42
C THR A 6 14.76 21.36 -21.97
N VAL A 7 13.57 21.06 -21.51
CA VAL A 7 13.10 21.40 -20.16
C VAL A 7 12.46 20.18 -19.51
N LYS A 8 12.83 19.93 -18.26
CA LYS A 8 12.18 18.95 -17.41
C LYS A 8 11.00 19.61 -16.69
N GLY A 9 9.80 19.13 -16.95
CA GLY A 9 8.60 19.45 -16.20
C GLY A 9 8.36 18.48 -15.06
N THR A 10 7.94 19.00 -13.91
CA THR A 10 7.54 18.20 -12.76
C THR A 10 6.10 18.50 -12.44
N GLY A 11 5.26 17.46 -12.52
CA GLY A 11 3.91 17.48 -12.02
C GLY A 11 3.90 17.19 -10.53
N LYS A 12 2.97 17.80 -9.81
CA LYS A 12 2.73 17.58 -8.39
C LYS A 12 1.22 17.54 -8.16
N VAL A 13 0.78 16.55 -7.41
CA VAL A 13 -0.61 16.40 -6.98
C VAL A 13 -0.60 16.10 -5.50
N SER A 14 -1.44 16.81 -4.74
CA SER A 14 -1.78 16.53 -3.36
C SER A 14 -3.25 16.18 -3.29
N SER A 15 -3.60 15.06 -2.70
CA SER A 15 -4.98 14.59 -2.63
C SER A 15 -5.27 13.88 -1.31
N ARG A 16 -6.45 14.10 -0.76
CA ARG A 16 -6.90 13.34 0.40
C ARG A 16 -7.15 11.89 0.00
N PRO A 17 -6.73 10.90 0.82
CA PRO A 17 -7.10 9.52 0.59
C PRO A 17 -8.61 9.35 0.65
N ASP A 18 -9.17 8.46 -0.17
CA ASP A 18 -10.59 8.13 -0.21
C ASP A 18 -10.88 6.64 0.03
N LEU A 19 -9.83 5.83 0.21
CA LEU A 19 -9.90 4.40 0.41
C LEU A 19 -9.05 3.97 1.61
N ILE A 20 -9.62 3.10 2.45
CA ILE A 20 -8.90 2.38 3.50
C ILE A 20 -8.64 0.97 3.03
N VAL A 21 -7.41 0.49 3.22
CA VAL A 21 -6.99 -0.90 2.97
C VAL A 21 -6.43 -1.47 4.27
N ILE A 22 -7.10 -2.48 4.81
CA ILE A 22 -6.63 -3.22 5.98
C ILE A 22 -6.02 -4.53 5.49
N HIS A 23 -4.72 -4.70 5.67
CA HIS A 23 -4.03 -5.98 5.49
C HIS A 23 -4.02 -6.75 6.80
N MET A 24 -4.33 -8.03 6.72
CA MET A 24 -4.45 -8.93 7.87
C MET A 24 -3.66 -10.20 7.59
N ASP A 25 -2.56 -10.38 8.33
CA ASP A 25 -1.69 -11.53 8.19
C ASP A 25 -2.02 -12.55 9.28
N LEU A 26 -2.48 -13.72 8.86
CA LEU A 26 -2.78 -14.87 9.71
C LEU A 26 -1.64 -15.87 9.63
N VAL A 27 -1.18 -16.35 10.79
CA VAL A 27 -0.15 -17.39 10.89
C VAL A 27 -0.67 -18.51 11.80
N SER A 28 -0.74 -19.72 11.25
CA SER A 28 -1.13 -20.93 12.00
C SER A 28 -0.01 -21.95 11.95
N LYS A 29 0.32 -22.56 13.09
CA LYS A 29 1.44 -23.50 13.24
C LYS A 29 1.01 -24.73 14.02
N ALA A 30 1.29 -25.91 13.49
CA ALA A 30 1.10 -27.16 14.22
C ALA A 30 2.15 -28.23 13.79
N PRO A 31 2.39 -29.25 14.63
CA PRO A 31 3.31 -30.34 14.29
C PRO A 31 2.87 -31.18 13.08
N ARG A 32 1.58 -31.23 12.81
CA ARG A 32 0.98 -32.01 11.72
C ARG A 32 0.35 -31.10 10.69
N TYR A 33 0.47 -31.45 9.42
CA TYR A 33 -0.10 -30.73 8.30
C TYR A 33 -1.62 -30.51 8.46
N GLU A 34 -2.38 -31.56 8.78
CA GLU A 34 -3.83 -31.53 8.90
C GLU A 34 -4.29 -30.56 10.01
N ASP A 35 -3.56 -30.55 11.13
CA ASP A 35 -3.86 -29.68 12.27
C ASP A 35 -3.59 -28.21 11.88
N THR A 36 -2.46 -27.94 11.19
CA THR A 36 -2.14 -26.60 10.69
C THR A 36 -3.22 -26.07 9.75
N MET A 37 -3.72 -26.90 8.83
CA MET A 37 -4.80 -26.52 7.91
C MET A 37 -6.13 -26.27 8.62
N THR A 38 -6.44 -27.08 9.64
CA THR A 38 -7.64 -26.90 10.46
C THR A 38 -7.60 -25.59 11.24
N GLU A 39 -6.46 -25.28 11.85
CA GLU A 39 -6.26 -24.02 12.55
C GLU A 39 -6.34 -22.82 11.61
N ALA A 40 -5.71 -22.87 10.43
CA ALA A 40 -5.78 -21.82 9.42
C ALA A 40 -7.23 -21.57 8.95
N ALA A 41 -7.98 -22.62 8.65
CA ALA A 41 -9.38 -22.51 8.27
C ALA A 41 -10.25 -21.91 9.40
N SER A 42 -9.97 -22.28 10.65
CA SER A 42 -10.64 -21.73 11.82
C SER A 42 -10.35 -20.24 11.99
N ALA A 43 -9.09 -19.82 11.86
CA ALA A 43 -8.67 -18.42 11.96
C ALA A 43 -9.38 -17.55 10.93
N VAL A 44 -9.42 -17.98 9.66
CA VAL A 44 -10.16 -17.28 8.59
C VAL A 44 -11.65 -17.20 8.89
N SER A 45 -12.26 -18.29 9.39
CA SER A 45 -13.68 -18.30 9.76
C SER A 45 -13.98 -17.30 10.88
N HIS A 46 -13.10 -17.18 11.88
CA HIS A 46 -13.22 -16.19 12.95
C HIS A 46 -13.11 -14.77 12.41
N LEU A 47 -12.16 -14.52 11.51
CA LEU A 47 -11.99 -13.22 10.87
C LEU A 47 -13.21 -12.86 10.01
N GLN A 48 -13.72 -13.78 9.18
CA GLN A 48 -14.94 -13.56 8.40
C GLN A 48 -16.14 -13.22 9.26
N LYS A 49 -16.30 -13.87 10.41
CA LYS A 49 -17.37 -13.53 11.38
C LYS A 49 -17.18 -12.13 11.97
N ALA A 50 -15.93 -11.72 12.26
CA ALA A 50 -15.63 -10.41 12.79
C ALA A 50 -16.00 -9.31 11.79
N ILE A 51 -15.57 -9.41 10.53
CA ILE A 51 -15.91 -8.41 9.51
C ILE A 51 -17.40 -8.37 9.19
N THR A 52 -18.10 -9.53 9.27
CA THR A 52 -19.56 -9.56 9.08
C THR A 52 -20.28 -8.83 10.21
N ARG A 53 -19.80 -8.90 11.45
CA ARG A 53 -20.34 -8.09 12.56
C ARG A 53 -20.09 -6.59 12.38
N ALA A 54 -18.98 -6.22 11.73
CA ALA A 54 -18.67 -4.84 11.36
C ALA A 54 -19.46 -4.36 10.11
N GLY A 55 -20.38 -5.18 9.57
CA GLY A 55 -21.29 -4.80 8.48
C GLY A 55 -20.74 -5.00 7.07
N PHE A 56 -19.79 -5.91 6.90
CA PHE A 56 -19.26 -6.30 5.57
C PHE A 56 -19.72 -7.70 5.18
N ASP A 57 -19.74 -7.99 3.90
CA ASP A 57 -19.94 -9.33 3.42
C ASP A 57 -18.66 -10.18 3.57
N LYS A 58 -18.82 -11.49 3.73
CA LYS A 58 -17.68 -12.43 3.77
C LYS A 58 -16.79 -12.33 2.53
N THR A 59 -17.40 -12.00 1.39
CA THR A 59 -16.74 -11.86 0.10
C THR A 59 -15.89 -10.59 -0.02
N ASP A 60 -16.06 -9.60 0.87
CA ASP A 60 -15.23 -8.40 0.91
C ASP A 60 -13.84 -8.71 1.48
N LEU A 61 -13.71 -9.76 2.30
CA LEU A 61 -12.43 -10.28 2.74
C LEU A 61 -11.76 -11.06 1.60
N LYS A 62 -10.75 -10.46 0.98
CA LYS A 62 -9.99 -11.08 -0.11
C LYS A 62 -8.71 -11.70 0.40
N THR A 63 -8.38 -12.89 -0.08
CA THR A 63 -7.05 -13.49 0.14
C THR A 63 -6.11 -12.97 -0.95
N SER A 64 -5.00 -12.39 -0.54
CA SER A 64 -3.96 -11.87 -1.44
C SER A 64 -2.76 -12.81 -1.55
N ASP A 65 -2.51 -13.63 -0.53
CA ASP A 65 -1.42 -14.60 -0.52
C ASP A 65 -1.76 -15.78 0.39
N PHE A 66 -1.27 -16.96 0.02
CA PHE A 66 -1.42 -18.19 0.82
C PHE A 66 -0.22 -19.09 0.60
N SER A 67 0.47 -19.46 1.69
CA SER A 67 1.54 -20.43 1.65
C SER A 67 1.48 -21.39 2.84
N ILE A 68 2.00 -22.58 2.64
CA ILE A 68 2.26 -23.54 3.70
C ILE A 68 3.67 -24.08 3.54
N ASP A 69 4.45 -24.00 4.60
CA ASP A 69 5.86 -24.37 4.62
C ASP A 69 6.15 -25.31 5.79
N THR A 70 7.28 -26.01 5.72
CA THR A 70 7.82 -26.78 6.84
C THR A 70 8.66 -25.88 7.73
N GLU A 71 8.49 -26.00 9.05
CA GLU A 71 9.27 -25.24 10.03
C GLU A 71 10.36 -26.12 10.65
N TYR A 72 11.57 -25.56 10.72
CA TYR A 72 12.72 -26.20 11.32
C TYR A 72 13.31 -25.31 12.41
N GLU A 73 13.66 -25.90 13.54
CA GLU A 73 14.35 -25.22 14.63
C GLU A 73 15.85 -25.60 14.61
N SER A 74 16.72 -24.58 14.66
CA SER A 74 18.13 -24.80 14.81
C SER A 74 18.49 -24.94 16.30
N TYR A 75 19.20 -25.99 16.65
CA TYR A 75 19.69 -26.23 18.01
C TYR A 75 21.16 -26.62 17.99
N ARG A 76 21.85 -26.47 19.10
CA ARG A 76 23.20 -26.99 19.30
C ARG A 76 23.16 -28.40 19.91
N ASP A 77 23.86 -29.34 19.29
CA ASP A 77 24.02 -30.66 19.87
C ASP A 77 25.06 -30.66 21.02
N ARG A 78 25.30 -31.82 21.63
CA ARG A 78 26.25 -31.94 22.76
C ARG A 78 27.70 -31.60 22.40
N ASP A 79 28.02 -31.64 21.11
CA ASP A 79 29.35 -31.36 20.55
C ASP A 79 29.46 -29.94 20.02
N GLU A 80 28.49 -29.05 20.42
CA GLU A 80 28.36 -27.63 20.01
C GLU A 80 28.13 -27.43 18.50
N ASN A 81 27.79 -28.46 17.74
CA ASN A 81 27.46 -28.32 16.32
C ASN A 81 26.01 -27.85 16.15
N TYR A 82 25.79 -26.96 15.17
CA TYR A 82 24.47 -26.58 14.78
C TYR A 82 23.74 -27.70 14.03
N ARG A 83 22.59 -28.07 14.52
CA ARG A 83 21.69 -29.07 13.92
C ARG A 83 20.33 -28.41 13.68
N SER A 84 19.60 -28.96 12.70
CA SER A 84 18.23 -28.55 12.41
C SER A 84 17.30 -29.73 12.62
N ARG A 85 16.19 -29.50 13.33
CA ARG A 85 15.14 -30.50 13.50
C ARG A 85 13.81 -29.97 12.96
N PHE A 86 13.05 -30.82 12.33
CA PHE A 86 11.69 -30.53 11.95
C PHE A 86 10.81 -30.31 13.19
N VAL A 87 10.03 -29.22 13.23
CA VAL A 87 9.13 -28.90 14.34
C VAL A 87 7.66 -28.88 13.93
N GLY A 88 7.37 -28.75 12.64
CA GLY A 88 5.99 -28.75 12.16
C GLY A 88 5.81 -28.03 10.84
N TYR A 89 4.58 -27.60 10.64
CA TYR A 89 4.15 -26.84 9.47
C TYR A 89 3.71 -25.44 9.89
N VAL A 90 3.92 -24.47 9.02
CA VAL A 90 3.46 -23.10 9.18
C VAL A 90 2.62 -22.72 7.96
N CYS A 91 1.38 -22.32 8.19
CA CYS A 91 0.49 -21.73 7.19
C CYS A 91 0.48 -20.21 7.38
N LYS A 92 0.77 -19.48 6.31
CA LYS A 92 0.67 -18.03 6.26
C LYS A 92 -0.40 -17.65 5.25
N GLN A 93 -1.36 -16.87 5.69
CA GLN A 93 -2.43 -16.36 4.84
C GLN A 93 -2.54 -14.86 5.00
N LYS A 94 -2.38 -14.12 3.90
CA LYS A 94 -2.59 -12.68 3.84
C LYS A 94 -3.97 -12.40 3.28
N THR A 95 -4.71 -11.61 4.00
CA THR A 95 -6.04 -11.16 3.58
C THR A 95 -6.09 -9.65 3.57
N LYS A 96 -7.02 -9.09 2.80
CA LYS A 96 -7.27 -7.64 2.77
C LYS A 96 -8.76 -7.35 2.78
N LEU A 97 -9.10 -6.23 3.40
CA LEU A 97 -10.42 -5.61 3.39
C LEU A 97 -10.27 -4.17 2.91
N GLU A 98 -11.08 -3.76 1.95
CA GLU A 98 -11.05 -2.42 1.36
C GLU A 98 -12.42 -1.76 1.48
N PHE A 99 -12.45 -0.49 1.88
CA PHE A 99 -13.68 0.30 1.95
C PHE A 99 -13.37 1.80 1.88
N ALA A 100 -14.40 2.60 1.53
CA ALA A 100 -14.28 4.05 1.46
C ALA A 100 -13.79 4.63 2.80
N LEU A 101 -13.07 5.75 2.74
CA LEU A 101 -12.55 6.43 3.93
C LEU A 101 -13.67 6.77 4.91
N ASP A 102 -13.72 6.01 5.99
CA ASP A 102 -14.62 6.17 7.13
C ASP A 102 -13.90 5.69 8.39
N THR A 103 -13.41 6.64 9.17
CA THR A 103 -12.61 6.35 10.38
C THR A 103 -13.44 5.76 11.51
N SER A 104 -14.75 6.07 11.56
CA SER A 104 -15.67 5.44 12.51
C SER A 104 -15.86 3.97 12.19
N LYS A 105 -16.09 3.65 10.92
CA LYS A 105 -16.19 2.27 10.44
C LYS A 105 -14.88 1.50 10.60
N LEU A 106 -13.73 2.17 10.41
CA LEU A 106 -12.42 1.59 10.69
C LEU A 106 -12.30 1.16 12.16
N SER A 107 -12.70 2.02 13.09
CA SER A 107 -12.69 1.71 14.52
C SER A 107 -13.57 0.52 14.86
N ASP A 108 -14.78 0.44 14.31
CA ASP A 108 -15.68 -0.69 14.49
C ASP A 108 -15.08 -2.01 13.97
N VAL A 109 -14.45 -1.97 12.77
CA VAL A 109 -13.79 -3.13 12.19
C VAL A 109 -12.67 -3.64 13.09
N ILE A 110 -11.81 -2.74 13.59
CA ILE A 110 -10.69 -3.10 14.46
C ILE A 110 -11.20 -3.67 15.79
N GLU A 111 -12.24 -3.07 16.37
CA GLU A 111 -12.86 -3.60 17.58
C GLU A 111 -13.37 -5.03 17.37
N GLN A 112 -14.11 -5.29 16.28
CA GLN A 112 -14.62 -6.64 15.99
C GLN A 112 -13.49 -7.66 15.73
N ILE A 113 -12.40 -7.23 15.08
CA ILE A 113 -11.24 -8.09 14.85
C ILE A 113 -10.52 -8.39 16.18
N SER A 114 -10.35 -7.40 17.06
CA SER A 114 -9.71 -7.58 18.37
C SER A 114 -10.47 -8.55 19.27
N GLN A 115 -11.79 -8.54 19.20
CA GLN A 115 -12.67 -9.48 19.92
C GLN A 115 -12.73 -10.87 19.27
N SER A 116 -12.16 -11.04 18.08
CA SER A 116 -12.12 -12.31 17.38
C SER A 116 -10.99 -13.20 17.91
N ARG A 117 -11.10 -14.51 17.71
CA ARG A 117 -10.00 -15.45 18.01
C ARG A 117 -9.03 -15.63 16.84
N ALA A 118 -9.13 -14.78 15.82
CA ALA A 118 -8.30 -14.88 14.62
C ALA A 118 -6.86 -14.37 14.85
N ASN A 119 -6.69 -13.37 15.73
CA ASN A 119 -5.42 -12.74 16.09
C ASN A 119 -4.51 -12.39 14.88
N PRO A 120 -5.00 -11.68 13.86
CA PRO A 120 -4.15 -11.28 12.75
C PRO A 120 -3.16 -10.17 13.17
N THR A 121 -2.02 -10.13 12.48
CA THR A 121 -1.21 -8.90 12.46
C THR A 121 -1.85 -7.92 11.48
N LEU A 122 -2.11 -6.68 11.91
CA LEU A 122 -2.81 -5.68 11.12
C LEU A 122 -1.86 -4.62 10.58
N SER A 123 -2.05 -4.25 9.32
CA SER A 123 -1.46 -3.06 8.70
C SER A 123 -2.55 -2.30 7.97
N ILE A 124 -2.73 -1.03 8.32
CA ILE A 124 -3.76 -0.17 7.75
C ILE A 124 -3.08 0.88 6.90
N ARG A 125 -3.55 1.01 5.66
CA ARG A 125 -3.08 2.00 4.69
C ARG A 125 -4.24 2.82 4.17
N PHE A 126 -3.95 4.07 3.89
CA PHE A 126 -4.88 5.02 3.27
C PHE A 126 -4.38 5.32 1.86
N THR A 127 -5.26 5.17 0.88
CA THR A 127 -4.91 5.28 -0.54
C THR A 127 -6.05 5.90 -1.35
N MET A 128 -5.91 5.89 -2.67
CA MET A 128 -6.92 6.36 -3.61
C MET A 128 -7.61 5.17 -4.28
N LYS A 129 -8.92 5.28 -4.46
CA LYS A 129 -9.73 4.29 -5.18
C LYS A 129 -9.43 4.29 -6.67
N ASP A 130 -9.17 5.47 -7.24
CA ASP A 130 -8.83 5.64 -8.65
C ASP A 130 -7.42 6.24 -8.80
N PRO A 131 -6.38 5.41 -8.86
CA PRO A 131 -5.01 5.85 -9.06
C PRO A 131 -4.79 6.50 -10.43
N ASN A 132 -5.50 6.06 -11.50
CA ASN A 132 -5.30 6.58 -12.85
C ASN A 132 -5.65 8.06 -12.94
N ALA A 133 -6.69 8.51 -12.24
CA ALA A 133 -7.08 9.93 -12.23
C ALA A 133 -5.96 10.82 -11.67
N ILE A 134 -5.18 10.34 -10.71
CA ILE A 134 -4.04 11.07 -10.14
C ILE A 134 -2.86 11.06 -11.13
N GLU A 135 -2.61 9.92 -11.78
CA GLU A 135 -1.55 9.81 -12.79
C GLU A 135 -1.80 10.77 -13.96
N ASP A 136 -3.03 10.84 -14.47
CA ASP A 136 -3.41 11.78 -15.53
C ASP A 136 -3.19 13.24 -15.10
N GLN A 137 -3.57 13.61 -13.88
CA GLN A 137 -3.33 14.96 -13.34
C GLN A 137 -1.84 15.29 -13.22
N LEU A 138 -1.00 14.31 -12.82
CA LEU A 138 0.44 14.49 -12.74
C LEU A 138 1.05 14.77 -14.11
N LEU A 139 0.64 14.04 -15.15
CA LEU A 139 1.13 14.24 -16.50
C LEU A 139 0.75 15.61 -17.06
N VAL A 140 -0.50 16.03 -16.87
CA VAL A 140 -0.95 17.37 -17.27
C VAL A 140 -0.16 18.45 -16.54
N SER A 141 -0.04 18.33 -15.21
CA SER A 141 0.71 19.25 -14.37
C SER A 141 2.20 19.34 -14.78
N ALA A 142 2.82 18.20 -15.15
CA ALA A 142 4.20 18.17 -15.63
C ALA A 142 4.36 18.91 -16.96
N ALA A 143 3.43 18.71 -17.91
CA ALA A 143 3.45 19.37 -19.21
C ALA A 143 3.27 20.89 -19.09
N GLU A 144 2.32 21.34 -18.28
CA GLU A 144 2.10 22.77 -18.01
C GLU A 144 3.32 23.42 -17.34
N ASN A 145 3.91 22.75 -16.36
CA ASN A 145 5.11 23.21 -15.67
C ASN A 145 6.31 23.32 -16.63
N ALA A 146 6.51 22.32 -17.50
CA ALA A 146 7.57 22.36 -18.51
C ALA A 146 7.38 23.50 -19.49
N LYS A 147 6.17 23.69 -20.01
CA LYS A 147 5.85 24.76 -20.95
C LYS A 147 6.10 26.14 -20.34
N LYS A 148 5.59 26.39 -19.12
CA LYS A 148 5.82 27.66 -18.41
C LYS A 148 7.30 27.95 -18.19
N ARG A 149 8.09 26.94 -17.84
CA ARG A 149 9.55 27.09 -17.68
C ARG A 149 10.25 27.37 -19.00
N ALA A 150 9.85 26.66 -20.08
CA ALA A 150 10.41 26.86 -21.40
C ALA A 150 10.15 28.29 -21.93
N GLU A 151 8.94 28.81 -21.75
CA GLU A 151 8.58 30.20 -22.10
C GLU A 151 9.42 31.23 -21.33
N LEU A 152 9.57 31.02 -20.01
CA LEU A 152 10.40 31.93 -19.17
C LEU A 152 11.88 31.94 -19.60
N LEU A 153 12.43 30.75 -19.89
CA LEU A 153 13.83 30.60 -20.31
C LEU A 153 14.06 31.18 -21.70
N ALA A 154 13.17 30.90 -22.67
CA ALA A 154 13.25 31.49 -24.02
C ALA A 154 13.21 33.01 -23.96
N LYS A 155 12.24 33.60 -23.23
CA LYS A 155 12.12 35.04 -23.06
C LYS A 155 13.35 35.63 -22.40
N GLY A 156 13.89 35.01 -21.35
CA GLY A 156 15.12 35.47 -20.67
C GLY A 156 16.35 35.43 -21.56
N ALA A 157 16.38 34.50 -22.54
CA ALA A 157 17.46 34.40 -23.53
C ALA A 157 17.26 35.28 -24.77
N GLY A 158 16.21 36.09 -24.83
CA GLY A 158 15.88 36.93 -26.00
C GLY A 158 15.37 36.14 -27.22
N ALA A 159 14.75 35.00 -26.99
CA ALA A 159 14.16 34.12 -28.00
C ALA A 159 12.66 33.90 -27.70
N GLU A 160 11.95 33.41 -28.71
CA GLU A 160 10.55 32.97 -28.55
C GLU A 160 10.47 31.44 -28.56
N LEU A 161 9.56 30.89 -27.75
CA LEU A 161 9.29 29.47 -27.76
C LEU A 161 8.55 29.10 -29.06
N GLY A 162 9.04 28.07 -29.74
CA GLY A 162 8.45 27.54 -30.97
C GLY A 162 7.63 26.28 -30.72
N ASP A 163 7.61 25.39 -31.71
CA ASP A 163 6.81 24.17 -31.67
C ASP A 163 7.42 23.10 -30.76
N LEU A 164 6.56 22.27 -30.19
CA LEU A 164 6.98 21.08 -29.43
C LEU A 164 7.56 20.06 -30.41
N LEU A 165 8.78 19.63 -30.18
CA LEU A 165 9.52 18.70 -31.04
C LEU A 165 9.52 17.28 -30.51
N GLN A 166 9.61 17.13 -29.17
CA GLN A 166 9.74 15.81 -28.54
C GLN A 166 9.24 15.84 -27.10
N ILE A 167 8.67 14.74 -26.66
CA ILE A 167 8.36 14.44 -25.26
C ILE A 167 9.03 13.13 -24.92
N ASP A 168 9.87 13.12 -23.89
CA ASP A 168 10.46 11.93 -23.30
C ASP A 168 9.84 11.71 -21.93
N TYR A 169 9.04 10.65 -21.83
CA TYR A 169 8.43 10.21 -20.61
C TYR A 169 8.77 8.75 -20.35
N THR A 170 9.34 8.48 -19.19
CA THR A 170 9.61 7.12 -18.75
C THR A 170 8.62 6.80 -17.66
N TRP A 171 7.79 5.81 -17.89
CA TRP A 171 6.81 5.34 -16.92
C TRP A 171 7.50 4.83 -15.66
N GLY A 172 7.15 5.40 -14.50
CA GLY A 172 7.56 4.95 -13.18
C GLY A 172 6.37 4.45 -12.38
N GLU A 173 6.59 3.48 -11.50
CA GLU A 173 5.55 3.05 -10.57
C GLU A 173 5.32 4.15 -9.53
N ILE A 174 4.10 4.68 -9.48
CA ILE A 174 3.71 5.71 -8.52
C ILE A 174 3.00 5.04 -7.35
N HIS A 175 3.54 5.23 -6.15
CA HIS A 175 2.93 4.71 -4.93
C HIS A 175 1.98 5.76 -4.32
N LEU A 176 0.68 5.51 -4.46
CA LEU A 176 -0.40 6.39 -4.00
C LEU A 176 -0.88 6.00 -2.59
N PHE A 177 0.01 6.13 -1.61
CA PHE A 177 -0.33 5.90 -0.21
C PHE A 177 -0.08 7.14 0.62
N SER A 178 -0.99 7.42 1.57
CA SER A 178 -0.73 8.38 2.62
C SER A 178 0.52 7.97 3.41
N PRO A 179 1.36 8.91 3.87
CA PRO A 179 2.46 8.62 4.79
C PRO A 179 1.97 8.06 6.12
N THR A 180 0.69 8.26 6.46
CA THR A 180 0.07 7.68 7.64
C THR A 180 -0.03 6.16 7.50
N ASN A 181 0.72 5.44 8.34
CA ASN A 181 0.70 3.97 8.40
C ASN A 181 0.43 3.54 9.84
N VAL A 182 -0.54 2.66 10.03
CA VAL A 182 -0.92 2.16 11.34
C VAL A 182 -0.64 0.67 11.40
N LEU A 183 0.22 0.27 12.34
CA LEU A 183 0.61 -1.13 12.56
C LEU A 183 0.11 -1.59 13.92
N TYR A 184 -0.58 -2.72 13.95
CA TYR A 184 -0.96 -3.41 15.19
C TYR A 184 -0.33 -4.79 15.22
N SER A 185 0.50 -5.05 16.23
CA SER A 185 0.99 -6.39 16.53
C SER A 185 0.00 -7.14 17.41
N GLN A 186 0.09 -8.47 17.41
CA GLN A 186 -0.78 -9.35 18.19
C GLN A 186 -0.83 -9.02 19.69
N ASP A 187 0.24 -8.48 20.24
CA ASP A 187 0.37 -8.20 21.68
C ASP A 187 -0.38 -6.94 22.15
N VAL A 188 -0.77 -6.06 21.21
CA VAL A 188 -1.37 -4.75 21.54
C VAL A 188 -2.91 -4.76 21.45
N VAL A 189 -3.49 -5.73 20.77
CA VAL A 189 -4.94 -5.78 20.48
C VAL A 189 -5.80 -6.09 21.71
N TYR A 190 -5.20 -6.45 22.84
CA TYR A 190 -5.93 -6.84 24.06
C TYR A 190 -6.25 -5.69 25.03
N SER A 191 -5.90 -4.45 24.73
CA SER A 191 -6.33 -3.33 25.58
C SER A 191 -7.69 -2.81 25.09
N GLU A 192 -8.66 -2.70 26.00
CA GLU A 192 -10.03 -2.21 25.78
C GLU A 192 -10.11 -0.74 25.27
N SER A 193 -9.03 -0.18 24.76
CA SER A 193 -8.97 1.19 24.30
C SER A 193 -9.49 1.28 22.87
N ARG A 194 -10.57 2.05 22.68
CA ARG A 194 -10.98 2.51 21.36
C ARG A 194 -9.79 3.12 20.63
N MET A 195 -9.68 2.82 19.35
CA MET A 195 -8.71 3.45 18.49
C MET A 195 -8.85 4.99 18.58
N PRO A 196 -7.75 5.75 18.74
CA PRO A 196 -7.84 7.20 18.69
C PRO A 196 -8.37 7.64 17.32
N GLU A 197 -9.04 8.79 17.28
CA GLU A 197 -9.48 9.38 16.02
C GLU A 197 -8.26 9.61 15.11
N LEU A 198 -8.29 9.03 13.93
CA LEU A 198 -7.20 9.10 12.95
C LEU A 198 -7.65 9.98 11.78
N GLU A 199 -6.95 11.07 11.56
CA GLU A 199 -7.04 11.84 10.32
C GLU A 199 -5.79 11.51 9.49
N PRO A 200 -5.92 10.77 8.37
CA PRO A 200 -4.76 10.44 7.56
C PRO A 200 -4.25 11.68 6.83
N ASP A 201 -2.94 11.79 6.69
CA ASP A 201 -2.28 12.85 5.94
C ASP A 201 -2.55 12.73 4.44
N ASP A 202 -2.44 13.86 3.72
CA ASP A 202 -2.65 13.88 2.28
C ASP A 202 -1.59 13.04 1.55
N ILE A 203 -1.97 12.54 0.39
CA ILE A 203 -1.10 11.79 -0.52
C ILE A 203 -0.42 12.81 -1.44
N ASP A 204 0.87 13.07 -1.20
CA ASP A 204 1.70 13.93 -2.02
C ASP A 204 2.50 13.11 -3.01
N VAL A 205 2.26 13.30 -4.29
CA VAL A 205 2.98 12.59 -5.35
C VAL A 205 3.54 13.55 -6.38
N SER A 206 4.64 13.16 -7.00
CA SER A 206 5.26 13.92 -8.07
C SER A 206 5.81 12.99 -9.14
N ASP A 207 5.68 13.40 -10.40
CA ASP A 207 6.29 12.74 -11.53
C ASP A 207 6.86 13.77 -12.51
N SER A 208 7.67 13.34 -13.48
CA SER A 208 8.35 14.26 -14.37
C SER A 208 8.52 13.71 -15.78
N ALA A 209 8.40 14.61 -16.75
CA ALA A 209 8.69 14.33 -18.14
C ALA A 209 9.64 15.40 -18.72
N THR A 210 10.36 15.05 -19.77
CA THR A 210 11.27 15.96 -20.48
C THR A 210 10.66 16.36 -21.82
N PHE A 211 10.70 17.64 -22.10
CA PHE A 211 10.10 18.23 -23.29
C PHE A 211 11.16 19.00 -24.07
N VAL A 212 11.09 18.94 -25.38
CA VAL A 212 11.99 19.64 -26.29
C VAL A 212 11.17 20.51 -27.23
N TRP A 213 11.47 21.81 -27.27
CA TRP A 213 10.85 22.77 -28.20
C TRP A 213 11.89 23.41 -29.11
N SER A 214 11.46 23.87 -30.27
CA SER A 214 12.23 24.78 -31.12
C SER A 214 12.29 26.17 -30.47
N LEU A 215 13.29 26.97 -30.84
CA LEU A 215 13.39 28.38 -30.50
C LEU A 215 13.36 29.22 -31.79
N LYS A 216 12.56 30.27 -31.78
CA LYS A 216 12.45 31.28 -32.83
C LYS A 216 13.29 32.51 -32.50
#